data_52d1c971ea0a27377b2dab2f86b9414f
#
_entry.id   52d1c971ea0a27377b2dab2f86b9414f
#
_cell.length_a   1.000
_cell.length_b   1.000
_cell.length_c   1.000
_cell.angle_alpha   90.00
_cell.angle_beta   90.00
_cell.angle_gamma   90.00
#
_symmetry.space_group_name_H-M   'P 1'
#
loop_
_entity.id
_entity.type
_entity.pdbx_description
1 polymer ?
#
loop_
_entity_poly.entity_id
_entity_poly.type
_entity_poly.pdbx_seq_one_letter_code
_entity_poly.pdbx_strand_id
1 'polypeptide(L)'
;KYAQSDVGYCYREVKDVLEKGCKVLFSGCPCQVAGLRTFLGKEYPNLVLVELICHGIPSDHMLQTYIGMQERKYGARLTRMEFRNKKKGWHNSSVRMEFANGKVHSEPMTFDTYMQGYFRGVTLKESCFS
;
A
#
# COMPACT_ATOMS: atom_id res chain seq x y z
N LYS A 1 0.17 -4.21 3.35
CA LYS A 1 1.45 -3.71 2.81
C LYS A 1 1.37 -2.20 2.69
N TYR A 2 2.39 -1.49 3.13
CA TYR A 2 2.59 -0.06 2.83
C TYR A 2 3.43 0.06 1.56
N ALA A 3 2.96 -0.59 0.50
CA ALA A 3 3.53 -0.58 -0.83
C ALA A 3 2.39 -0.57 -1.85
N GLN A 4 2.58 0.12 -2.96
CA GLN A 4 1.57 0.24 -4.01
C GLN A 4 1.23 -1.13 -4.59
N SER A 5 -0.06 -1.43 -4.69
CA SER A 5 -0.53 -2.61 -5.43
C SER A 5 -0.53 -2.31 -6.92
N ASP A 6 -0.17 -3.30 -7.71
CA ASP A 6 -0.39 -3.26 -9.14
C ASP A 6 -1.87 -3.51 -9.44
N VAL A 7 -2.48 -2.65 -10.26
CA VAL A 7 -3.87 -2.79 -10.69
C VAL A 7 -4.00 -3.87 -11.76
N GLY A 8 -2.91 -4.21 -12.45
CA GLY A 8 -2.86 -5.24 -13.48
C GLY A 8 -3.88 -4.98 -14.61
N TYR A 9 -4.65 -6.01 -14.94
CA TYR A 9 -5.68 -5.95 -15.98
C TYR A 9 -7.08 -5.54 -15.47
N CYS A 10 -7.21 -5.18 -14.19
CA CYS A 10 -8.51 -4.92 -13.56
C CYS A 10 -9.37 -3.90 -14.31
N TYR A 11 -8.77 -2.84 -14.87
CA TYR A 11 -9.52 -1.83 -15.63
C TYR A 11 -10.14 -2.38 -16.92
N ARG A 12 -9.44 -3.31 -17.59
CA ARG A 12 -9.95 -4.00 -18.79
C ARG A 12 -11.11 -4.91 -18.42
N GLU A 13 -10.96 -5.70 -17.36
CA GLU A 13 -12.02 -6.59 -16.85
C GLU A 13 -13.27 -5.81 -16.46
N VAL A 14 -13.12 -4.68 -15.77
CA VAL A 14 -14.22 -3.77 -15.44
C VAL A 14 -14.93 -3.30 -16.70
N LYS A 15 -14.18 -2.84 -17.72
CA LYS A 15 -14.74 -2.38 -18.98
C LYS A 15 -15.53 -3.48 -19.69
N ASP A 16 -14.95 -4.69 -19.80
CA ASP A 16 -15.58 -5.83 -20.46
C ASP A 16 -16.91 -6.23 -19.81
N VAL A 17 -16.99 -6.13 -18.48
CA VAL A 17 -18.21 -6.44 -17.71
C VAL A 17 -19.26 -5.34 -17.88
N LEU A 18 -18.83 -4.06 -17.89
CA LEU A 18 -19.73 -2.92 -18.12
C LEU A 18 -20.34 -2.94 -19.51
N GLU A 19 -19.55 -3.28 -20.54
CA GLU A 19 -20.01 -3.37 -21.93
C GLU A 19 -21.00 -4.51 -22.17
N LYS A 20 -20.97 -5.54 -21.32
CA LYS A 20 -21.99 -6.61 -21.28
C LYS A 20 -23.28 -6.18 -20.56
N GLY A 21 -23.39 -4.92 -20.12
CA GLY A 21 -24.55 -4.40 -19.42
C GLY A 21 -24.66 -4.79 -17.95
N CYS A 22 -23.66 -5.48 -17.39
CA CYS A 22 -23.67 -5.88 -15.99
C CYS A 22 -23.35 -4.69 -15.07
N LYS A 23 -23.88 -4.70 -13.84
CA LYS A 23 -23.53 -3.71 -12.82
C LYS A 23 -22.17 -4.05 -12.22
N VAL A 24 -21.34 -3.03 -12.07
CA VAL A 24 -20.00 -3.14 -11.47
C VAL A 24 -19.89 -2.18 -10.29
N LEU A 25 -19.38 -2.67 -9.17
CA LEU A 25 -18.89 -1.84 -8.08
C LEU A 25 -17.36 -1.95 -8.07
N PHE A 26 -16.69 -0.82 -8.26
CA PHE A 26 -15.23 -0.72 -8.15
C PHE A 26 -14.85 0.08 -6.92
N SER A 27 -14.02 -0.53 -6.05
CA SER A 27 -13.48 0.14 -4.86
C SER A 27 -11.96 0.24 -4.98
N GLY A 28 -11.43 1.44 -4.74
CA GLY A 28 -10.00 1.69 -4.83
C GLY A 28 -9.58 3.01 -4.20
N CYS A 29 -8.28 3.27 -4.16
CA CYS A 29 -7.77 4.57 -3.76
C CYS A 29 -8.17 5.64 -4.79
N PRO A 30 -8.20 6.96 -4.42
CA PRO A 30 -8.61 8.03 -5.34
C PRO A 30 -7.88 8.01 -6.68
N CYS A 31 -6.54 7.82 -6.66
CA CYS A 31 -5.74 7.70 -7.88
C CYS A 31 -6.14 6.49 -8.76
N GLN A 32 -6.56 5.38 -8.16
CA GLN A 32 -7.02 4.19 -8.89
C GLN A 32 -8.41 4.42 -9.50
N VAL A 33 -9.30 5.11 -8.79
CA VAL A 33 -10.62 5.47 -9.29
C VAL A 33 -10.50 6.50 -10.42
N ALA A 34 -9.65 7.52 -10.26
CA ALA A 34 -9.35 8.49 -11.31
C ALA A 34 -8.74 7.80 -12.55
N GLY A 35 -7.79 6.89 -12.34
CA GLY A 35 -7.21 6.09 -13.43
C GLY A 35 -8.23 5.24 -14.17
N LEU A 36 -9.17 4.60 -13.46
CA LEU A 36 -10.27 3.86 -14.09
C LEU A 36 -11.17 4.79 -14.93
N ARG A 37 -11.58 5.95 -14.40
CA ARG A 37 -12.39 6.93 -15.14
C ARG A 37 -11.70 7.36 -16.42
N THR A 38 -10.42 7.70 -16.33
CA THR A 38 -9.61 8.10 -17.51
C THR A 38 -9.51 6.96 -18.52
N PHE A 39 -9.30 5.73 -18.07
CA PHE A 39 -9.23 4.55 -18.93
C PHE A 39 -10.55 4.27 -19.66
N LEU A 40 -11.68 4.42 -18.97
CA LEU A 40 -13.01 4.19 -19.56
C LEU A 40 -13.40 5.26 -20.59
N GLY A 41 -12.97 6.52 -20.40
CA GLY A 41 -13.17 7.64 -21.32
C GLY A 41 -14.62 8.10 -21.47
N LYS A 42 -15.57 7.50 -20.78
CA LYS A 42 -17.01 7.86 -20.77
C LYS A 42 -17.66 7.42 -19.46
N GLU A 43 -18.81 8.00 -19.15
CA GLU A 43 -19.66 7.59 -18.03
C GLU A 43 -20.41 6.29 -18.33
N TYR A 44 -20.54 5.43 -17.31
CA TYR A 44 -21.32 4.20 -17.37
C TYR A 44 -22.39 4.22 -16.26
N PRO A 45 -23.69 4.18 -16.59
CA PRO A 45 -24.76 4.24 -15.60
C PRO A 45 -24.82 2.98 -14.70
N ASN A 46 -24.18 1.91 -15.13
CA ASN A 46 -24.06 0.64 -14.39
C ASN A 46 -22.76 0.51 -13.59
N LEU A 47 -21.96 1.60 -13.43
CA LEU A 47 -20.75 1.65 -12.63
C LEU A 47 -20.98 2.41 -11.32
N VAL A 48 -20.68 1.78 -10.20
CA VAL A 48 -20.58 2.41 -8.88
C VAL A 48 -19.13 2.47 -8.45
N LEU A 49 -18.65 3.67 -8.11
CA LEU A 49 -17.28 3.91 -7.66
C LEU A 49 -17.27 4.21 -6.15
N VAL A 50 -16.40 3.54 -5.42
CA VAL A 50 -16.17 3.77 -3.99
C VAL A 50 -14.71 4.12 -3.76
N GLU A 51 -14.46 5.33 -3.31
CA GLU A 51 -13.11 5.80 -2.98
C GLU A 51 -12.78 5.50 -1.52
N LEU A 52 -11.62 4.90 -1.30
CA LEU A 52 -11.06 4.68 0.02
C LEU A 52 -10.26 5.91 0.46
N ILE A 53 -10.42 6.34 1.69
CA ILE A 53 -9.55 7.37 2.26
C ILE A 53 -8.11 6.84 2.26
N CYS A 54 -7.23 7.53 1.53
CA CYS A 54 -5.84 7.14 1.36
C CYS A 54 -4.91 8.25 1.85
N HIS A 55 -3.98 7.89 2.73
CA HIS A 55 -2.96 8.81 3.23
C HIS A 55 -1.84 9.06 2.20
N GLY A 56 -1.72 8.21 1.20
CA GLY A 56 -0.60 8.18 0.26
C GLY A 56 0.27 6.95 0.44
N ILE A 57 1.33 6.85 -0.35
CA ILE A 57 2.22 5.68 -0.35
C ILE A 57 3.68 6.10 -0.53
N PRO A 58 4.61 5.54 0.26
CA PRO A 58 6.04 5.75 0.05
C PRO A 58 6.52 5.13 -1.27
N SER A 59 7.61 5.64 -1.80
CA SER A 59 8.25 5.04 -2.97
C SER A 59 8.84 3.67 -2.64
N ASP A 60 8.89 2.77 -3.63
CA ASP A 60 9.52 1.45 -3.46
C ASP A 60 10.99 1.57 -3.09
N HIS A 61 11.68 2.61 -3.60
CA HIS A 61 13.07 2.90 -3.25
C HIS A 61 13.25 3.15 -1.74
N MET A 62 12.35 3.92 -1.12
CA MET A 62 12.38 4.17 0.33
C MET A 62 12.20 2.88 1.13
N LEU A 63 11.28 2.02 0.71
CA LEU A 63 11.07 0.73 1.36
C LEU A 63 12.31 -0.17 1.24
N GLN A 64 12.89 -0.28 0.04
CA GLN A 64 14.09 -1.08 -0.19
C GLN A 64 15.29 -0.55 0.60
N THR A 65 15.47 0.76 0.65
CA THR A 65 16.52 1.40 1.46
C THR A 65 16.35 1.06 2.93
N TYR A 66 15.13 1.17 3.47
CA TYR A 66 14.84 0.83 4.85
C TYR A 66 15.11 -0.65 5.14
N ILE A 67 14.65 -1.57 4.27
CA ILE A 67 14.95 -3.00 4.39
C ILE A 67 16.46 -3.25 4.41
N GLY A 68 17.21 -2.66 3.47
CA GLY A 68 18.66 -2.81 3.41
C GLY A 68 19.39 -2.27 4.65
N MET A 69 18.89 -1.20 5.25
CA MET A 69 19.40 -0.70 6.55
C MET A 69 19.18 -1.72 7.67
N GLN A 70 18.00 -2.32 7.74
CA GLN A 70 17.70 -3.33 8.76
C GLN A 70 18.50 -4.61 8.55
N GLU A 71 18.66 -5.09 7.31
CA GLU A 71 19.48 -6.25 6.98
C GLU A 71 20.94 -6.05 7.39
N ARG A 72 21.52 -4.86 7.14
CA ARG A 72 22.87 -4.52 7.63
C ARG A 72 22.96 -4.52 9.16
N LYS A 73 21.96 -3.92 9.84
CA LYS A 73 21.89 -3.86 11.30
C LYS A 73 21.83 -5.24 11.95
N TYR A 74 21.07 -6.16 11.37
CA TYR A 74 20.86 -7.50 11.91
C TYR A 74 21.83 -8.55 11.35
N GLY A 75 22.61 -8.21 10.32
CA GLY A 75 23.61 -9.07 9.68
C GLY A 75 23.00 -10.26 8.93
N ALA A 76 21.76 -10.15 8.47
CA ALA A 76 21.06 -11.21 7.76
C ALA A 76 19.93 -10.67 6.88
N ARG A 77 19.56 -11.44 5.85
CA ARG A 77 18.46 -11.14 4.94
C ARG A 77 17.11 -11.17 5.65
N LEU A 78 16.24 -10.21 5.31
CA LEU A 78 14.85 -10.17 5.75
C LEU A 78 14.06 -11.31 5.11
N THR A 79 13.34 -12.09 5.92
CA THR A 79 12.49 -13.20 5.46
C THR A 79 11.00 -12.88 5.57
N ARG A 80 10.63 -12.05 6.56
CA ARG A 80 9.23 -11.64 6.78
C ARG A 80 9.15 -10.25 7.35
N MET A 81 8.15 -9.48 6.89
CA MET A 81 7.85 -8.14 7.38
C MET A 81 6.34 -7.95 7.56
N GLU A 82 5.97 -7.43 8.73
CA GLU A 82 4.60 -7.08 9.09
C GLU A 82 4.57 -5.64 9.62
N PHE A 83 3.92 -4.72 8.92
CA PHE A 83 3.82 -3.31 9.33
C PHE A 83 2.80 -3.08 10.44
N ARG A 84 1.83 -3.96 10.60
CA ARG A 84 0.76 -3.85 11.61
C ARG A 84 0.61 -5.17 12.35
N ASN A 85 1.69 -5.63 12.98
CA ASN A 85 1.61 -6.78 13.86
C ASN A 85 0.79 -6.41 15.10
N LYS A 86 -0.30 -7.15 15.36
CA LYS A 86 -1.27 -6.88 16.42
C LYS A 86 -1.13 -7.80 17.63
N LYS A 87 -0.02 -8.51 17.79
CA LYS A 87 0.19 -9.42 18.93
C LYS A 87 0.05 -8.73 20.29
N LYS A 88 0.30 -7.41 20.34
CA LYS A 88 0.15 -6.57 21.55
C LYS A 88 -1.18 -5.82 21.60
N GLY A 89 -2.19 -6.26 20.86
CA GLY A 89 -3.50 -5.63 20.77
C GLY A 89 -3.65 -4.69 19.56
N TRP A 90 -4.88 -4.27 19.33
CA TRP A 90 -5.25 -3.43 18.16
C TRP A 90 -4.60 -2.05 18.19
N HIS A 91 -4.56 -1.42 19.37
CA HIS A 91 -4.02 -0.08 19.55
C HIS A 91 -2.49 -0.03 19.63
N ASN A 92 -1.82 -1.16 19.90
CA ASN A 92 -0.38 -1.27 20.08
C ASN A 92 0.27 -2.03 18.91
N SER A 93 -0.11 -1.67 17.67
CA SER A 93 0.47 -2.29 16.50
C SER A 93 1.97 -1.95 16.36
N SER A 94 2.75 -2.93 15.94
CA SER A 94 4.19 -2.82 15.76
C SER A 94 4.63 -3.21 14.35
N VAL A 95 5.76 -2.65 13.92
CA VAL A 95 6.51 -3.18 12.77
C VAL A 95 7.30 -4.38 13.29
N ARG A 96 7.10 -5.54 12.66
CA ARG A 96 7.81 -6.78 12.99
C ARG A 96 8.54 -7.30 11.78
N MET A 97 9.82 -7.62 11.95
CA MET A 97 10.70 -8.19 10.94
C MET A 97 11.35 -9.46 11.46
N GLU A 98 11.44 -10.46 10.61
CA GLU A 98 12.12 -11.73 10.90
C GLU A 98 13.26 -11.90 9.89
N PHE A 99 14.44 -12.30 10.37
CA PHE A 99 15.65 -12.42 9.58
C PHE A 99 16.09 -13.86 9.44
N ALA A 100 16.84 -14.19 8.39
CA ALA A 100 17.30 -15.55 8.07
C ALA A 100 18.16 -16.20 9.15
N ASN A 101 18.78 -15.40 10.02
CA ASN A 101 19.56 -15.86 11.17
C ASN A 101 18.70 -16.09 12.45
N GLY A 102 17.38 -16.06 12.35
CA GLY A 102 16.44 -16.23 13.45
C GLY A 102 16.22 -14.99 14.33
N LYS A 103 16.95 -13.90 14.09
CA LYS A 103 16.72 -12.65 14.84
C LYS A 103 15.39 -12.03 14.44
N VAL A 104 14.77 -11.35 15.41
CA VAL A 104 13.48 -10.66 15.23
C VAL A 104 13.62 -9.23 15.71
N HIS A 105 13.20 -8.29 14.86
CA HIS A 105 12.97 -6.90 15.22
C HIS A 105 11.47 -6.68 15.47
N SER A 106 11.11 -5.97 16.51
CA SER A 106 9.72 -5.57 16.77
C SER A 106 9.70 -4.24 17.49
N GLU A 107 9.17 -3.22 16.85
CA GLU A 107 9.10 -1.85 17.36
C GLU A 107 7.69 -1.29 17.18
N PRO A 108 7.14 -0.52 18.15
CA PRO A 108 5.87 0.18 17.96
C PRO A 108 5.91 1.04 16.69
N MET A 109 4.83 1.05 15.92
CA MET A 109 4.77 1.82 14.65
C MET A 109 5.10 3.31 14.85
N THR A 110 4.79 3.86 16.02
CA THR A 110 5.06 5.27 16.37
C THR A 110 6.53 5.60 16.54
N PHE A 111 7.38 4.61 16.80
CA PHE A 111 8.84 4.78 16.97
C PHE A 111 9.64 4.28 15.78
N ASP A 112 9.05 3.46 14.93
CA ASP A 112 9.69 2.97 13.71
C ASP A 112 9.96 4.11 12.73
N THR A 113 11.20 4.24 12.26
CA THR A 113 11.65 5.37 11.43
C THR A 113 10.96 5.43 10.07
N TYR A 114 10.68 4.27 9.45
CA TYR A 114 9.95 4.23 8.18
C TYR A 114 8.51 4.67 8.36
N MET A 115 7.86 4.19 9.43
CA MET A 115 6.48 4.56 9.74
C MET A 115 6.35 6.03 10.18
N GLN A 116 7.34 6.59 10.89
CA GLN A 116 7.37 8.02 11.19
C GLN A 116 7.44 8.87 9.92
N GLY A 117 8.29 8.48 8.96
CA GLY A 117 8.37 9.15 7.66
C GLY A 117 7.02 9.08 6.90
N TYR A 118 6.39 7.92 6.93
CA TYR A 118 5.06 7.72 6.35
C TYR A 118 4.00 8.60 7.01
N PHE A 119 3.87 8.57 8.33
CA PHE A 119 2.84 9.36 9.05
C PHE A 119 3.02 10.87 8.90
N ARG A 120 4.26 11.34 8.76
CA ARG A 120 4.56 12.76 8.52
C ARG A 120 4.44 13.18 7.05
N GLY A 121 4.17 12.24 6.16
CA GLY A 121 4.04 12.49 4.72
C GLY A 121 5.36 12.75 3.97
N VAL A 122 6.50 12.75 4.66
CA VAL A 122 7.80 13.12 4.05
C VAL A 122 8.40 12.08 3.12
N THR A 123 7.88 10.85 3.15
CA THR A 123 8.34 9.75 2.30
C THR A 123 7.34 9.37 1.22
N LEU A 124 6.21 10.07 1.14
CA LEU A 124 5.16 9.79 0.16
C LEU A 124 5.61 10.16 -1.26
N LYS A 125 5.05 9.46 -2.24
CA LYS A 125 5.25 9.81 -3.65
C LYS A 125 4.65 11.20 -3.93
N GLU A 126 5.32 11.99 -4.74
CA GLU A 126 4.84 13.31 -5.16
C GLU A 126 3.45 13.24 -5.81
N SER A 127 3.20 12.20 -6.60
CA SER A 127 1.90 11.92 -7.21
C SER A 127 0.75 11.67 -6.23
N CYS A 128 1.02 11.54 -4.93
CA CYS A 128 -0.03 11.43 -3.91
C CYS A 128 -0.57 12.79 -3.45
N PHE A 129 0.06 13.89 -3.86
CA PHE A 129 -0.32 15.27 -3.52
C PHE A 129 -0.93 16.04 -4.70
N SER A 130 -1.03 15.44 -5.86
CA SER A 130 -1.57 16.02 -7.10
C SER A 130 -3.07 15.72 -7.28
#